data_170757a86d5e12f46ffae35197024145
#
_entry.id   170757a86d5e12f46ffae35197024145
#
_cell.length_a   1.000
_cell.length_b   1.000
_cell.length_c   1.000
_cell.angle_alpha   90.00
_cell.angle_beta   90.00
_cell.angle_gamma   90.00
#
_symmetry.space_group_name_H-M   'P 1'
#
loop_
_entity.id
_entity.type
_entity.pdbx_description
1 polymer ?
#
loop_
_entity_poly.entity_id
_entity_poly.type
_entity_poly.pdbx_seq_one_letter_code
_entity_poly.pdbx_strand_id
1 'polypeptide(L)'
;DPPGGWPKAFTADVERVCEATCQLMGTSPPAGDRYQLVIQMLDSGYGGLEHDHSSVLQFSWSGLAKKDGYRQLLQLVGHEYLHQWNVRRLRPIEYRPYDYGRSVVSEGLWFAEGITSYFDLALPLIAGCSDRSMLLQDLGEELSRVLMTPGRRIQSLSDSAQEAWIKLYKSSVVSPDSQVSYYRLGAATAFCLDVRLRAVGSSLADLLRGLWQSHGRSGRGFHRRDLSAWLKPLEPRLATDLEHWLDQPDVLPLHDCLAMIGARLNPVPLQRPHHGLTLTDSNGRVVVRRAASDSPARTSGLVPGDELIAVDSRRLHSGVLPLPPLPPRPPFQPA
;
A
#
# COMPACT_ATOMS: atom_id res chain seq x y z
N ASP A 1 -6.37 25.20 -8.56
CA ASP A 1 -5.12 25.36 -7.77
C ASP A 1 -5.43 25.25 -6.29
N PRO A 2 -4.46 24.77 -5.45
CA PRO A 2 -4.65 24.75 -4.00
C PRO A 2 -4.87 26.14 -3.40
N PRO A 3 -5.62 26.26 -2.28
CA PRO A 3 -5.67 27.50 -1.52
C PRO A 3 -4.25 27.93 -1.14
N GLY A 4 -3.85 29.13 -1.55
CA GLY A 4 -2.47 29.62 -1.39
C GLY A 4 -1.53 29.29 -2.55
N GLY A 5 -2.00 28.60 -3.61
CA GLY A 5 -1.23 28.22 -4.78
C GLY A 5 -0.32 27.01 -4.56
N TRP A 6 0.32 26.56 -5.61
CA TRP A 6 1.32 25.50 -5.56
C TRP A 6 2.63 25.98 -4.94
N PRO A 7 3.37 25.11 -4.22
CA PRO A 7 4.74 25.44 -3.81
C PRO A 7 5.59 25.86 -5.01
N LYS A 8 6.44 26.87 -4.84
CA LYS A 8 7.27 27.39 -5.96
C LYS A 8 8.13 26.32 -6.64
N ALA A 9 8.56 25.31 -5.88
CA ALA A 9 9.36 24.21 -6.40
C ALA A 9 8.53 23.10 -7.06
N PHE A 10 7.20 23.15 -7.02
CA PHE A 10 6.33 22.03 -7.36
C PHE A 10 6.63 21.45 -8.76
N THR A 11 6.68 22.28 -9.79
CA THR A 11 6.95 21.80 -11.16
C THR A 11 8.33 21.13 -11.26
N ALA A 12 9.36 21.77 -10.69
CA ALA A 12 10.72 21.22 -10.67
C ALA A 12 10.82 19.91 -9.85
N ASP A 13 10.06 19.80 -8.75
CA ASP A 13 10.03 18.60 -7.94
C ASP A 13 9.35 17.44 -8.68
N VAL A 14 8.24 17.72 -9.37
CA VAL A 14 7.57 16.74 -10.24
C VAL A 14 8.51 16.26 -11.34
N GLU A 15 9.21 17.15 -12.02
CA GLU A 15 10.20 16.81 -13.04
C GLU A 15 11.29 15.90 -12.46
N ARG A 16 11.87 16.23 -11.29
CA ARG A 16 12.88 15.40 -10.64
C ARG A 16 12.37 14.00 -10.27
N VAL A 17 11.12 13.89 -9.83
CA VAL A 17 10.49 12.58 -9.54
C VAL A 17 10.33 11.76 -10.82
N CYS A 18 9.91 12.39 -11.92
CA CYS A 18 9.83 11.72 -13.23
C CYS A 18 11.20 11.26 -13.71
N GLU A 19 12.23 12.09 -13.59
CA GLU A 19 13.62 11.73 -13.91
C GLU A 19 14.15 10.60 -13.04
N ALA A 20 13.89 10.64 -11.72
CA ALA A 20 14.24 9.58 -10.80
C ALA A 20 13.59 8.23 -11.19
N THR A 21 12.36 8.27 -11.69
CA THR A 21 11.67 7.09 -12.22
C THR A 21 12.32 6.56 -13.50
N CYS A 22 12.73 7.45 -14.41
CA CYS A 22 13.49 7.06 -15.59
C CYS A 22 14.84 6.43 -15.23
N GLN A 23 15.55 6.98 -14.24
CA GLN A 23 16.79 6.42 -13.70
C GLN A 23 16.57 5.04 -13.07
N LEU A 24 15.50 4.88 -12.28
CA LEU A 24 15.09 3.60 -11.71
C LEU A 24 14.90 2.55 -12.81
N MET A 25 14.23 2.89 -13.89
CA MET A 25 13.95 1.98 -15.01
C MET A 25 15.14 1.86 -16.00
N GLY A 26 16.12 2.76 -15.95
CA GLY A 26 17.28 2.76 -16.83
C GLY A 26 16.94 3.03 -18.30
N THR A 27 15.81 3.68 -18.58
CA THR A 27 15.33 3.99 -19.94
C THR A 27 14.59 5.30 -19.98
N SER A 28 14.49 5.90 -21.16
CA SER A 28 13.57 7.01 -21.43
C SER A 28 12.11 6.57 -21.23
N PRO A 29 11.20 7.51 -20.95
CA PRO A 29 9.79 7.21 -20.72
C PRO A 29 9.14 6.60 -21.97
N PRO A 30 8.40 5.47 -21.82
CA PRO A 30 7.79 4.82 -22.99
C PRO A 30 6.66 5.62 -23.63
N ALA A 31 6.13 6.63 -22.96
CA ALA A 31 5.15 7.56 -23.51
C ALA A 31 5.76 8.51 -24.56
N GLY A 32 7.11 8.55 -24.70
CA GLY A 32 7.82 9.44 -25.61
C GLY A 32 8.00 10.85 -25.03
N ASP A 33 7.97 11.85 -25.92
CA ASP A 33 8.34 13.22 -25.57
C ASP A 33 7.30 13.99 -24.75
N ARG A 34 6.10 13.44 -24.58
CA ARG A 34 5.02 14.10 -23.84
C ARG A 34 4.26 13.13 -22.96
N TYR A 35 4.18 13.48 -21.66
CA TYR A 35 3.29 12.83 -20.70
C TYR A 35 2.50 13.89 -19.95
N GLN A 36 1.20 13.69 -19.78
CA GLN A 36 0.31 14.66 -19.13
C GLN A 36 -0.09 14.18 -17.74
N LEU A 37 0.22 14.96 -16.71
CA LEU A 37 -0.28 14.79 -15.36
C LEU A 37 -1.47 15.74 -15.15
N VAL A 38 -2.63 15.20 -14.82
CA VAL A 38 -3.83 15.96 -14.45
C VAL A 38 -4.06 15.78 -12.97
N ILE A 39 -3.95 16.85 -12.17
CA ILE A 39 -4.14 16.80 -10.73
C ILE A 39 -5.49 17.42 -10.39
N GLN A 40 -6.40 16.60 -9.90
CA GLN A 40 -7.71 17.01 -9.41
C GLN A 40 -7.66 17.16 -7.89
N MET A 41 -7.79 18.39 -7.41
CA MET A 41 -7.86 18.67 -5.98
C MET A 41 -9.29 18.52 -5.46
N LEU A 42 -9.45 17.74 -4.38
CA LEU A 42 -10.74 17.38 -3.79
C LEU A 42 -10.80 17.80 -2.31
N ASP A 43 -11.99 17.86 -1.73
CA ASP A 43 -12.15 18.04 -0.28
C ASP A 43 -11.59 16.85 0.50
N SER A 44 -11.80 15.63 -0.02
CA SER A 44 -11.23 14.38 0.49
C SER A 44 -10.97 13.41 -0.66
N GLY A 45 -9.95 12.58 -0.53
CA GLY A 45 -9.58 11.59 -1.52
C GLY A 45 -8.06 11.50 -1.72
N TYR A 46 -7.62 10.37 -2.18
CA TYR A 46 -6.26 10.03 -2.56
C TYR A 46 -6.30 8.89 -3.56
N GLY A 47 -5.62 9.03 -4.68
CA GLY A 47 -5.46 7.99 -5.68
C GLY A 47 -5.13 8.56 -7.04
N GLY A 48 -4.90 7.67 -7.98
CA GLY A 48 -4.64 8.01 -9.36
C GLY A 48 -5.18 6.96 -10.32
N LEU A 49 -5.05 7.26 -11.59
CA LEU A 49 -5.35 6.34 -12.67
C LEU A 49 -4.41 6.63 -13.84
N GLU A 50 -3.61 5.65 -14.11
CA GLU A 50 -2.60 5.65 -15.16
C GLU A 50 -3.18 5.40 -16.54
N HIS A 51 -2.62 6.06 -17.54
CA HIS A 51 -2.90 5.88 -18.97
C HIS A 51 -1.58 5.78 -19.75
N ASP A 52 -1.66 5.46 -21.03
CA ASP A 52 -0.45 5.23 -21.85
C ASP A 52 0.42 6.49 -22.00
N HIS A 53 -0.20 7.70 -22.01
CA HIS A 53 0.47 8.97 -22.20
C HIS A 53 0.05 10.05 -21.19
N SER A 54 -0.65 9.65 -20.13
CA SER A 54 -1.14 10.56 -19.08
C SER A 54 -1.49 9.81 -17.81
N SER A 55 -1.66 10.53 -16.71
CA SER A 55 -2.36 10.04 -15.52
C SER A 55 -3.21 11.13 -14.91
N VAL A 56 -4.29 10.70 -14.24
CA VAL A 56 -5.14 11.57 -13.44
C VAL A 56 -4.87 11.25 -11.97
N LEU A 57 -4.48 12.26 -11.22
CA LEU A 57 -4.23 12.17 -9.78
C LEU A 57 -5.34 12.90 -9.02
N GLN A 58 -5.86 12.27 -7.97
CA GLN A 58 -6.81 12.87 -7.05
C GLN A 58 -6.15 13.04 -5.68
N PHE A 59 -6.16 14.26 -5.17
CA PHE A 59 -5.54 14.57 -3.89
C PHE A 59 -6.39 15.57 -3.10
N SER A 60 -6.43 15.43 -1.77
CA SER A 60 -7.25 16.31 -0.95
C SER A 60 -6.50 17.57 -0.51
N TRP A 61 -7.22 18.70 -0.44
CA TRP A 61 -6.71 19.96 0.12
C TRP A 61 -6.21 19.78 1.55
N SER A 62 -7.02 19.12 2.37
CA SER A 62 -6.68 18.81 3.75
C SER A 62 -5.47 17.89 3.87
N GLY A 63 -5.29 16.98 2.91
CA GLY A 63 -4.11 16.13 2.79
C GLY A 63 -2.86 16.93 2.51
N LEU A 64 -2.91 17.83 1.53
CA LEU A 64 -1.77 18.68 1.15
C LEU A 64 -1.31 19.60 2.28
N ALA A 65 -2.23 20.06 3.12
CA ALA A 65 -1.93 20.92 4.26
C ALA A 65 -1.24 20.19 5.42
N LYS A 66 -1.19 18.87 5.42
CA LYS A 66 -0.48 18.08 6.46
C LYS A 66 1.03 18.22 6.30
N LYS A 67 1.76 18.00 7.41
CA LYS A 67 3.23 18.05 7.44
C LYS A 67 3.88 17.21 6.32
N ASP A 68 3.35 16.01 6.08
CA ASP A 68 3.89 15.06 5.09
C ASP A 68 3.12 15.08 3.76
N GLY A 69 2.09 15.94 3.65
CA GLY A 69 1.16 15.94 2.52
C GLY A 69 1.80 16.22 1.17
N TYR A 70 2.75 17.15 1.13
CA TYR A 70 3.47 17.44 -0.10
C TYR A 70 4.34 16.26 -0.57
N ARG A 71 5.04 15.58 0.36
CA ARG A 71 5.80 14.36 0.04
C ARG A 71 4.88 13.25 -0.46
N GLN A 72 3.71 13.06 0.17
CA GLN A 72 2.72 12.08 -0.28
C GLN A 72 2.18 12.38 -1.69
N LEU A 73 2.03 13.66 -2.05
CA LEU A 73 1.67 14.03 -3.42
C LEU A 73 2.79 13.67 -4.40
N LEU A 74 4.06 13.90 -4.05
CA LEU A 74 5.20 13.50 -4.90
C LEU A 74 5.35 11.98 -5.00
N GLN A 75 5.02 11.22 -3.94
CA GLN A 75 4.93 9.76 -3.99
C GLN A 75 3.85 9.33 -4.99
N LEU A 76 2.66 9.93 -4.93
CA LEU A 76 1.58 9.65 -5.88
C LEU A 76 1.98 9.99 -7.33
N VAL A 77 2.67 11.10 -7.56
CA VAL A 77 3.22 11.43 -8.89
C VAL A 77 4.17 10.33 -9.36
N GLY A 78 5.08 9.86 -8.51
CA GLY A 78 6.02 8.79 -8.82
C GLY A 78 5.32 7.46 -9.11
N HIS A 79 4.29 7.12 -8.33
CA HIS A 79 3.45 5.93 -8.50
C HIS A 79 2.82 5.92 -9.90
N GLU A 80 2.05 6.96 -10.22
CA GLU A 80 1.35 7.06 -11.51
C GLU A 80 2.31 7.17 -12.70
N TYR A 81 3.48 7.79 -12.50
CA TYR A 81 4.46 7.91 -13.56
C TYR A 81 5.19 6.59 -13.83
N LEU A 82 5.48 5.77 -12.80
CA LEU A 82 6.10 4.46 -12.94
C LEU A 82 5.17 3.48 -13.70
N HIS A 83 3.88 3.66 -13.60
CA HIS A 83 2.90 2.85 -14.33
C HIS A 83 3.04 2.92 -15.85
N GLN A 84 3.76 3.90 -16.42
CA GLN A 84 4.08 3.87 -17.86
C GLN A 84 4.78 2.57 -18.27
N TRP A 85 5.65 2.04 -17.38
CA TRP A 85 6.32 0.74 -17.55
C TRP A 85 5.49 -0.36 -16.93
N ASN A 86 5.32 -0.32 -15.64
CA ASN A 86 4.60 -1.28 -14.79
C ASN A 86 3.26 -0.66 -14.37
N VAL A 87 2.22 -0.81 -15.08
CA VAL A 87 1.50 -1.89 -15.73
C VAL A 87 1.07 -1.55 -17.17
N ARG A 88 1.26 -0.30 -17.62
CA ARG A 88 0.70 0.09 -18.92
C ARG A 88 1.31 -0.71 -20.08
N ARG A 89 2.56 -1.13 -19.96
CA ARG A 89 3.26 -1.89 -20.99
C ARG A 89 3.81 -3.23 -20.52
N LEU A 90 4.43 -3.31 -19.34
CA LEU A 90 4.80 -4.55 -18.68
C LEU A 90 3.59 -5.05 -17.88
N ARG A 91 2.82 -5.99 -18.45
CA ARG A 91 1.53 -6.45 -17.91
C ARG A 91 1.55 -7.93 -17.58
N PRO A 92 0.83 -8.34 -16.52
CA PRO A 92 0.41 -9.74 -16.41
C PRO A 92 -0.32 -10.17 -17.68
N ILE A 93 -0.15 -11.44 -18.05
CA ILE A 93 -0.69 -11.96 -19.32
C ILE A 93 -2.22 -11.88 -19.40
N GLU A 94 -2.89 -11.97 -18.25
CA GLU A 94 -4.36 -11.88 -18.14
C GLU A 94 -4.90 -10.52 -18.64
N TYR A 95 -4.07 -9.48 -18.62
CA TYR A 95 -4.40 -8.14 -19.15
C TYR A 95 -4.01 -7.95 -20.63
N ARG A 96 -3.78 -9.05 -21.36
CA ARG A 96 -3.43 -9.01 -22.80
C ARG A 96 -4.35 -9.86 -23.63
N PRO A 97 -5.13 -9.26 -24.55
CA PRO A 97 -5.37 -7.81 -24.70
C PRO A 97 -6.24 -7.25 -23.56
N TYR A 98 -6.26 -5.94 -23.39
CA TYR A 98 -7.24 -5.31 -22.49
C TYR A 98 -8.65 -5.55 -23.01
N ASP A 99 -9.53 -5.99 -22.11
CA ASP A 99 -10.96 -6.11 -22.37
C ASP A 99 -11.72 -5.27 -21.32
N TYR A 100 -12.18 -4.11 -21.75
CA TYR A 100 -12.95 -3.19 -20.89
C TYR A 100 -14.42 -3.64 -20.68
N GLY A 101 -14.85 -4.70 -21.38
CA GLY A 101 -16.21 -5.24 -21.28
C GLY A 101 -16.41 -6.18 -20.09
N ARG A 102 -15.35 -6.58 -19.41
CA ARG A 102 -15.40 -7.51 -18.28
C ARG A 102 -14.28 -7.29 -17.27
N SER A 103 -14.52 -7.68 -16.03
CA SER A 103 -13.49 -7.70 -15.00
C SER A 103 -12.45 -8.80 -15.31
N VAL A 104 -11.18 -8.43 -15.32
CA VAL A 104 -10.07 -9.37 -15.47
C VAL A 104 -9.65 -9.85 -14.08
N VAL A 105 -9.60 -11.16 -13.90
CA VAL A 105 -9.05 -11.79 -12.69
C VAL A 105 -7.57 -12.08 -12.93
N SER A 106 -6.71 -11.56 -12.08
CA SER A 106 -5.26 -11.77 -12.19
C SER A 106 -4.63 -11.77 -10.80
N GLU A 107 -3.76 -12.73 -10.55
CA GLU A 107 -2.89 -12.70 -9.38
C GLU A 107 -1.79 -11.63 -9.50
N GLY A 108 -1.52 -11.13 -10.71
CA GLY A 108 -0.44 -10.20 -11.01
C GLY A 108 -0.65 -8.75 -10.55
N LEU A 109 -1.80 -8.40 -9.95
CA LEU A 109 -2.04 -7.04 -9.44
C LEU A 109 -1.06 -6.66 -8.33
N TRP A 110 -0.60 -7.58 -7.51
CA TRP A 110 0.42 -7.30 -6.50
C TRP A 110 1.74 -6.82 -7.13
N PHE A 111 2.09 -7.35 -8.31
CA PHE A 111 3.27 -6.92 -9.04
C PHE A 111 3.07 -5.52 -9.61
N ALA A 112 1.92 -5.28 -10.24
CA ALA A 112 1.60 -3.97 -10.81
C ALA A 112 1.59 -2.88 -9.73
N GLU A 113 0.85 -3.10 -8.65
CA GLU A 113 0.58 -2.09 -7.64
C GLU A 113 1.53 -2.16 -6.44
N GLY A 114 1.82 -3.36 -5.96
CA GLY A 114 2.67 -3.54 -4.80
C GLY A 114 4.11 -3.12 -5.06
N ILE A 115 4.70 -3.48 -6.20
CA ILE A 115 6.05 -3.04 -6.57
C ILE A 115 6.07 -1.52 -6.80
N THR A 116 5.05 -0.98 -7.45
CA THR A 116 4.93 0.47 -7.66
C THR A 116 4.80 1.21 -6.33
N SER A 117 3.97 0.71 -5.40
CA SER A 117 3.83 1.27 -4.04
C SER A 117 5.10 1.13 -3.18
N TYR A 118 5.96 0.17 -3.44
CA TYR A 118 7.27 0.08 -2.79
C TYR A 118 8.22 1.16 -3.32
N PHE A 119 8.27 1.35 -4.63
CA PHE A 119 9.18 2.33 -5.23
C PHE A 119 8.71 3.76 -5.03
N ASP A 120 7.39 4.04 -4.98
CA ASP A 120 6.88 5.39 -4.78
C ASP A 120 7.36 6.01 -3.47
N LEU A 121 7.56 5.19 -2.41
CA LEU A 121 8.16 5.65 -1.15
C LEU A 121 9.60 6.17 -1.33
N ALA A 122 10.37 5.55 -2.23
CA ALA A 122 11.77 5.86 -2.43
C ALA A 122 12.00 6.97 -3.48
N LEU A 123 11.09 7.14 -4.44
CA LEU A 123 11.25 8.08 -5.54
C LEU A 123 11.48 9.53 -5.09
N PRO A 124 10.78 10.10 -4.08
CA PRO A 124 11.08 11.43 -3.59
C PRO A 124 12.49 11.56 -2.99
N LEU A 125 13.02 10.50 -2.37
CA LEU A 125 14.40 10.50 -1.88
C LEU A 125 15.40 10.49 -3.04
N ILE A 126 15.20 9.64 -4.03
CA ILE A 126 16.06 9.55 -5.23
C ILE A 126 16.05 10.89 -5.99
N ALA A 127 14.89 11.54 -6.04
CA ALA A 127 14.69 12.86 -6.64
C ALA A 127 15.29 14.03 -5.81
N GLY A 128 15.81 13.77 -4.60
CA GLY A 128 16.30 14.82 -3.69
C GLY A 128 15.20 15.70 -3.10
N CYS A 129 13.95 15.22 -3.09
CA CYS A 129 12.77 15.91 -2.52
C CYS A 129 12.43 15.44 -1.09
N SER A 130 13.12 14.43 -0.58
CA SER A 130 12.99 13.95 0.80
C SER A 130 14.32 13.41 1.32
N ASP A 131 14.35 12.91 2.54
CA ASP A 131 15.53 12.35 3.18
C ASP A 131 15.32 10.89 3.66
N ARG A 132 16.41 10.26 4.12
CA ARG A 132 16.38 8.87 4.61
C ARG A 132 15.47 8.68 5.83
N SER A 133 15.38 9.68 6.69
CA SER A 133 14.52 9.60 7.89
C SER A 133 13.05 9.56 7.49
N MET A 134 12.67 10.38 6.52
CA MET A 134 11.31 10.39 5.97
C MET A 134 10.97 9.08 5.26
N LEU A 135 11.89 8.52 4.47
CA LEU A 135 11.70 7.21 3.84
C LEU A 135 11.50 6.10 4.89
N LEU A 136 12.34 6.08 5.96
CA LEU A 136 12.21 5.08 7.01
C LEU A 136 10.90 5.24 7.80
N GLN A 137 10.42 6.47 7.99
CA GLN A 137 9.12 6.72 8.59
C GLN A 137 8.01 6.15 7.71
N ASP A 138 7.97 6.50 6.42
CA ASP A 138 6.93 6.05 5.49
C ASP A 138 6.92 4.52 5.35
N LEU A 139 8.10 3.90 5.19
CA LEU A 139 8.24 2.44 5.16
C LEU A 139 7.75 1.80 6.46
N GLY A 140 8.15 2.36 7.61
CA GLY A 140 7.71 1.89 8.92
C GLY A 140 6.20 1.96 9.10
N GLU A 141 5.55 3.02 8.61
CA GLU A 141 4.09 3.16 8.63
C GLU A 141 3.41 2.12 7.73
N GLU A 142 3.88 1.91 6.50
CA GLU A 142 3.29 0.93 5.58
C GLU A 142 3.44 -0.51 6.11
N LEU A 143 4.62 -0.89 6.58
CA LEU A 143 4.84 -2.21 7.18
C LEU A 143 4.00 -2.41 8.46
N SER A 144 3.85 -1.36 9.28
CA SER A 144 3.00 -1.41 10.48
C SER A 144 1.53 -1.63 10.11
N ARG A 145 1.03 -0.96 9.06
CA ARG A 145 -0.34 -1.15 8.57
C ARG A 145 -0.59 -2.59 8.12
N VAL A 146 0.38 -3.23 7.45
CA VAL A 146 0.30 -4.66 7.10
C VAL A 146 0.21 -5.51 8.36
N LEU A 147 1.14 -5.34 9.31
CA LEU A 147 1.21 -6.13 10.54
C LEU A 147 -0.04 -5.96 11.42
N MET A 148 -0.65 -4.78 11.42
CA MET A 148 -1.85 -4.46 12.19
C MET A 148 -3.15 -4.89 11.50
N THR A 149 -3.11 -5.41 10.28
CA THR A 149 -4.29 -5.91 9.55
C THR A 149 -4.49 -7.40 9.86
N PRO A 150 -5.52 -7.80 10.64
CA PRO A 150 -5.74 -9.22 10.98
C PRO A 150 -5.96 -10.11 9.77
N GLY A 151 -6.60 -9.58 8.72
CA GLY A 151 -6.90 -10.29 7.47
C GLY A 151 -5.67 -10.86 6.76
N ARG A 152 -4.45 -10.33 7.00
CA ARG A 152 -3.21 -10.91 6.47
C ARG A 152 -2.95 -12.36 6.91
N ARG A 153 -3.57 -12.80 8.03
CA ARG A 153 -3.49 -14.18 8.53
C ARG A 153 -4.50 -15.11 7.86
N ILE A 154 -5.39 -14.56 7.04
CA ILE A 154 -6.52 -15.30 6.44
C ILE A 154 -6.39 -15.32 4.92
N GLN A 155 -6.08 -14.19 4.31
CA GLN A 155 -6.01 -14.02 2.86
C GLN A 155 -4.55 -13.95 2.40
N SER A 156 -4.19 -14.75 1.40
CA SER A 156 -2.89 -14.67 0.74
C SER A 156 -2.79 -13.44 -0.16
N LEU A 157 -1.59 -13.14 -0.63
CA LEU A 157 -1.37 -12.03 -1.56
C LEU A 157 -1.98 -12.33 -2.94
N SER A 158 -1.86 -13.57 -3.42
CA SER A 158 -2.47 -14.02 -4.67
C SER A 158 -4.00 -13.92 -4.59
N ASP A 159 -4.62 -14.37 -3.49
CA ASP A 159 -6.07 -14.27 -3.30
C ASP A 159 -6.52 -12.80 -3.27
N SER A 160 -5.78 -11.93 -2.55
CA SER A 160 -6.09 -10.50 -2.49
C SER A 160 -6.11 -9.85 -3.87
N ALA A 161 -5.16 -10.21 -4.73
CA ALA A 161 -5.09 -9.72 -6.09
C ALA A 161 -6.22 -10.27 -6.98
N GLN A 162 -6.48 -11.57 -6.91
CA GLN A 162 -7.54 -12.21 -7.71
C GLN A 162 -8.95 -11.74 -7.32
N GLU A 163 -9.17 -11.53 -6.03
CA GLU A 163 -10.47 -11.13 -5.47
C GLU A 163 -10.68 -9.60 -5.40
N ALA A 164 -9.78 -8.81 -5.99
CA ALA A 164 -9.79 -7.34 -5.91
C ALA A 164 -11.18 -6.73 -6.19
N TRP A 165 -11.84 -7.16 -7.27
CA TRP A 165 -13.13 -6.61 -7.71
C TRP A 165 -14.28 -6.88 -6.76
N ILE A 166 -14.24 -7.98 -6.02
CA ILE A 166 -15.33 -8.39 -5.12
C ILE A 166 -15.02 -8.12 -3.64
N LYS A 167 -13.76 -7.92 -3.28
CA LYS A 167 -13.32 -7.66 -1.90
C LYS A 167 -12.75 -6.27 -1.71
N LEU A 168 -11.60 -5.95 -2.30
CA LEU A 168 -10.92 -4.68 -2.03
C LEU A 168 -11.74 -3.47 -2.47
N TYR A 169 -12.28 -3.50 -3.70
CA TYR A 169 -13.10 -2.41 -4.25
C TYR A 169 -14.56 -2.42 -3.76
N LYS A 170 -14.98 -3.45 -3.04
CA LYS A 170 -16.28 -3.55 -2.38
C LYS A 170 -16.12 -3.84 -0.89
N SER A 171 -15.16 -3.17 -0.27
CA SER A 171 -14.83 -3.37 1.14
C SER A 171 -16.02 -3.03 2.05
N SER A 172 -16.15 -3.80 3.12
CA SER A 172 -17.08 -3.58 4.22
C SER A 172 -16.34 -3.16 5.48
N VAL A 173 -17.06 -2.82 6.51
CA VAL A 173 -16.47 -2.45 7.80
C VAL A 173 -15.69 -3.57 8.47
N VAL A 174 -15.97 -4.83 8.12
CA VAL A 174 -15.28 -6.02 8.65
C VAL A 174 -14.17 -6.53 7.73
N SER A 175 -14.01 -5.94 6.55
CA SER A 175 -12.95 -6.34 5.60
C SER A 175 -11.55 -6.42 6.21
N PRO A 176 -11.11 -5.49 7.08
CA PRO A 176 -9.78 -5.59 7.69
C PRO A 176 -9.56 -6.85 8.55
N ASP A 177 -10.63 -7.52 8.98
CA ASP A 177 -10.54 -8.73 9.79
C ASP A 177 -10.35 -10.00 8.95
N SER A 178 -10.63 -9.96 7.64
CA SER A 178 -10.59 -11.10 6.73
C SER A 178 -9.85 -10.85 5.41
N GLN A 179 -9.45 -9.62 5.15
CA GLN A 179 -8.84 -9.22 3.88
C GLN A 179 -7.57 -8.41 4.13
N VAL A 180 -6.66 -8.47 3.16
CA VAL A 180 -5.47 -7.64 3.11
C VAL A 180 -5.42 -6.91 1.76
N SER A 181 -4.84 -5.73 1.72
CA SER A 181 -4.63 -5.00 0.47
C SER A 181 -3.42 -5.53 -0.29
N TYR A 182 -3.60 -5.91 -1.55
CA TYR A 182 -2.50 -6.31 -2.42
C TYR A 182 -1.54 -5.16 -2.74
N TYR A 183 -1.94 -3.91 -2.60
CA TYR A 183 -1.05 -2.75 -2.62
C TYR A 183 -0.04 -2.83 -1.47
N ARG A 184 -0.53 -2.90 -0.23
CA ARG A 184 0.31 -2.85 0.98
C ARG A 184 1.08 -4.14 1.22
N LEU A 185 0.39 -5.29 1.17
CA LEU A 185 1.09 -6.57 1.31
C LEU A 185 2.05 -6.81 0.14
N GLY A 186 1.67 -6.36 -1.06
CA GLY A 186 2.53 -6.36 -2.24
C GLY A 186 3.77 -5.48 -2.07
N ALA A 187 3.63 -4.27 -1.52
CA ALA A 187 4.77 -3.40 -1.21
C ALA A 187 5.70 -4.01 -0.15
N ALA A 188 5.13 -4.64 0.89
CA ALA A 188 5.92 -5.37 1.89
C ALA A 188 6.65 -6.58 1.29
N THR A 189 6.01 -7.31 0.36
CA THR A 189 6.64 -8.40 -0.39
C THR A 189 7.75 -7.88 -1.30
N ALA A 190 7.51 -6.78 -2.00
CA ALA A 190 8.50 -6.09 -2.82
C ALA A 190 9.72 -5.64 -1.99
N PHE A 191 9.49 -5.10 -0.79
CA PHE A 191 10.55 -4.78 0.17
C PHE A 191 11.40 -6.02 0.53
N CYS A 192 10.77 -7.11 0.94
CA CYS A 192 11.49 -8.35 1.28
C CYS A 192 12.26 -8.90 0.07
N LEU A 193 11.66 -8.86 -1.10
CA LEU A 193 12.29 -9.32 -2.35
C LEU A 193 13.52 -8.45 -2.69
N ASP A 194 13.41 -7.11 -2.61
CA ASP A 194 14.53 -6.19 -2.88
C ASP A 194 15.68 -6.39 -1.89
N VAL A 195 15.39 -6.54 -0.59
CA VAL A 195 16.41 -6.81 0.43
C VAL A 195 17.15 -8.12 0.14
N ARG A 196 16.43 -9.18 -0.20
CA ARG A 196 17.02 -10.49 -0.53
C ARG A 196 17.83 -10.44 -1.82
N LEU A 197 17.36 -9.75 -2.85
CA LEU A 197 18.11 -9.54 -4.09
C LEU A 197 19.39 -8.75 -3.87
N ARG A 198 19.35 -7.70 -3.04
CA ARG A 198 20.55 -6.91 -2.70
C ARG A 198 21.62 -7.75 -1.99
N ALA A 199 21.23 -8.72 -1.18
CA ALA A 199 22.15 -9.62 -0.52
C ALA A 199 22.94 -10.51 -1.50
N VAL A 200 22.41 -10.72 -2.72
CA VAL A 200 23.08 -11.49 -3.81
C VAL A 200 23.61 -10.60 -4.94
N GLY A 201 23.73 -9.29 -4.69
CA GLY A 201 24.33 -8.35 -5.64
C GLY A 201 23.41 -7.91 -6.78
N SER A 202 22.09 -8.06 -6.63
CA SER A 202 21.06 -7.61 -7.57
C SER A 202 20.04 -6.69 -6.88
N SER A 203 18.95 -6.34 -7.54
CA SER A 203 17.90 -5.50 -6.98
C SER A 203 16.53 -5.78 -7.62
N LEU A 204 15.47 -5.33 -6.96
CA LEU A 204 14.12 -5.37 -7.55
C LEU A 204 14.01 -4.46 -8.80
N ALA A 205 14.80 -3.39 -8.87
CA ALA A 205 14.89 -2.58 -10.07
C ALA A 205 15.50 -3.35 -11.25
N ASP A 206 16.47 -4.24 -10.99
CA ASP A 206 17.06 -5.10 -12.04
C ASP A 206 16.05 -6.13 -12.54
N LEU A 207 15.22 -6.68 -11.65
CA LEU A 207 14.09 -7.53 -12.05
C LEU A 207 13.12 -6.76 -12.97
N LEU A 208 12.69 -5.55 -12.58
CA LEU A 208 11.80 -4.74 -13.41
C LEU A 208 12.43 -4.42 -14.78
N ARG A 209 13.70 -4.04 -14.81
CA ARG A 209 14.43 -3.76 -16.06
C ARG A 209 14.53 -5.00 -16.93
N GLY A 210 14.82 -6.17 -16.34
CA GLY A 210 14.90 -7.44 -17.05
C GLY A 210 13.56 -7.83 -17.69
N LEU A 211 12.47 -7.72 -16.93
CA LEU A 211 11.13 -7.97 -17.46
C LEU A 211 10.68 -6.91 -18.46
N TRP A 212 11.06 -5.66 -18.27
CA TRP A 212 10.83 -4.61 -19.26
C TRP A 212 11.50 -4.95 -20.61
N GLN A 213 12.76 -5.37 -20.61
CA GLN A 213 13.47 -5.72 -21.83
C GLN A 213 12.87 -6.96 -22.53
N SER A 214 12.48 -7.98 -21.75
CA SER A 214 11.99 -9.25 -22.29
C SER A 214 10.51 -9.26 -22.64
N HIS A 215 9.67 -8.50 -21.95
CA HIS A 215 8.20 -8.52 -22.06
C HIS A 215 7.60 -7.13 -22.35
N GLY A 216 7.99 -6.12 -21.57
CA GLY A 216 7.36 -4.81 -21.64
C GLY A 216 7.55 -4.10 -22.98
N ARG A 217 8.77 -4.05 -23.50
CA ARG A 217 9.11 -3.39 -24.79
C ARG A 217 8.40 -4.02 -25.98
N SER A 218 8.24 -5.33 -25.97
CA SER A 218 7.55 -6.07 -27.06
C SER A 218 6.03 -6.06 -26.89
N GLY A 219 5.51 -5.55 -25.78
CA GLY A 219 4.10 -5.64 -25.45
C GLY A 219 3.60 -7.05 -25.15
N ARG A 220 4.50 -8.01 -24.95
CA ARG A 220 4.19 -9.36 -24.54
C ARG A 220 3.88 -9.39 -23.05
N GLY A 221 2.74 -9.94 -22.63
CA GLY A 221 2.44 -10.13 -21.22
C GLY A 221 3.41 -11.10 -20.56
N PHE A 222 3.61 -10.98 -19.24
CA PHE A 222 4.41 -11.91 -18.46
C PHE A 222 3.52 -12.83 -17.60
N HIS A 223 4.04 -14.00 -17.29
CA HIS A 223 3.45 -14.94 -16.33
C HIS A 223 4.24 -14.93 -15.03
N ARG A 224 3.63 -15.37 -13.94
CA ARG A 224 4.32 -15.59 -12.65
C ARG A 224 5.60 -16.42 -12.80
N ARG A 225 5.59 -17.46 -13.64
CA ARG A 225 6.77 -18.29 -13.93
C ARG A 225 7.95 -17.51 -14.50
N ASP A 226 7.73 -16.37 -15.15
CA ASP A 226 8.79 -15.54 -15.72
C ASP A 226 9.56 -14.81 -14.60
N LEU A 227 8.89 -14.47 -13.49
CA LEU A 227 9.52 -13.98 -12.26
C LEU A 227 10.43 -15.05 -11.66
N SER A 228 9.92 -16.26 -11.47
CA SER A 228 10.69 -17.38 -10.94
C SER A 228 11.87 -17.76 -11.85
N ALA A 229 11.68 -17.70 -13.18
CA ALA A 229 12.75 -17.94 -14.15
C ALA A 229 13.86 -16.88 -14.08
N TRP A 230 13.52 -15.63 -13.78
CA TRP A 230 14.49 -14.56 -13.58
C TRP A 230 15.25 -14.70 -12.24
N LEU A 231 14.57 -15.14 -11.18
CA LEU A 231 15.15 -15.28 -9.83
C LEU A 231 16.07 -16.49 -9.70
N LYS A 232 15.71 -17.63 -10.30
CA LYS A 232 16.42 -18.91 -10.16
C LYS A 232 17.93 -18.86 -10.38
N PRO A 233 18.47 -18.17 -11.41
CA PRO A 233 19.91 -18.08 -11.62
C PRO A 233 20.66 -17.29 -10.55
N LEU A 234 19.97 -16.35 -9.87
CA LEU A 234 20.54 -15.49 -8.84
C LEU A 234 20.48 -16.17 -7.47
N GLU A 235 19.31 -16.67 -7.11
CA GLU A 235 19.03 -17.29 -5.82
C GLU A 235 17.86 -18.28 -5.97
N PRO A 236 18.14 -19.60 -6.15
CA PRO A 236 17.08 -20.60 -6.36
C PRO A 236 16.06 -20.66 -5.23
N ARG A 237 16.49 -20.46 -3.97
CA ARG A 237 15.59 -20.46 -2.81
C ARG A 237 14.66 -19.27 -2.84
N LEU A 238 15.11 -18.10 -3.28
CA LEU A 238 14.29 -16.91 -3.36
C LEU A 238 13.13 -17.06 -4.35
N ALA A 239 13.35 -17.81 -5.44
CA ALA A 239 12.26 -18.14 -6.36
C ALA A 239 11.17 -18.99 -5.67
N THR A 240 11.57 -19.96 -4.85
CA THR A 240 10.63 -20.79 -4.07
C THR A 240 9.99 -19.99 -2.93
N ASP A 241 10.77 -19.17 -2.24
CA ASP A 241 10.28 -18.32 -1.17
C ASP A 241 9.22 -17.34 -1.70
N LEU A 242 9.44 -16.74 -2.87
CA LEU A 242 8.46 -15.84 -3.49
C LEU A 242 7.13 -16.56 -3.76
N GLU A 243 7.16 -17.75 -4.35
CA GLU A 243 5.95 -18.56 -4.58
C GLU A 243 5.19 -18.79 -3.25
N HIS A 244 5.92 -19.12 -2.19
CA HIS A 244 5.36 -19.32 -0.86
C HIS A 244 4.75 -18.02 -0.27
N TRP A 245 5.44 -16.88 -0.40
CA TRP A 245 4.94 -15.59 0.08
C TRP A 245 3.69 -15.13 -0.64
N LEU A 246 3.54 -15.48 -1.92
CA LEU A 246 2.37 -15.12 -2.70
C LEU A 246 1.15 -15.95 -2.32
N ASP A 247 1.32 -17.24 -2.04
CA ASP A 247 0.20 -18.18 -1.91
C ASP A 247 -0.17 -18.50 -0.46
N GLN A 248 0.70 -18.17 0.51
CA GLN A 248 0.42 -18.46 1.90
C GLN A 248 0.22 -17.17 2.72
N PRO A 249 -0.82 -17.12 3.55
CA PRO A 249 -1.01 -15.99 4.46
C PRO A 249 0.03 -15.98 5.58
N ASP A 250 0.39 -14.79 6.04
CA ASP A 250 1.23 -14.52 7.24
C ASP A 250 2.65 -15.13 7.24
N VAL A 251 3.23 -15.39 6.07
CA VAL A 251 4.57 -16.04 5.97
C VAL A 251 5.70 -15.09 5.57
N LEU A 252 5.41 -13.82 5.35
CA LEU A 252 6.39 -12.85 4.87
C LEU A 252 7.45 -12.56 5.96
N PRO A 253 8.78 -12.72 5.68
CA PRO A 253 9.83 -12.60 6.68
C PRO A 253 10.24 -11.14 6.92
N LEU A 254 9.30 -10.25 7.28
CA LEU A 254 9.52 -8.82 7.43
C LEU A 254 10.60 -8.48 8.46
N HIS A 255 10.59 -9.16 9.61
CA HIS A 255 11.56 -8.89 10.69
C HIS A 255 12.98 -9.32 10.29
N ASP A 256 13.12 -10.44 9.60
CA ASP A 256 14.42 -10.92 9.11
C ASP A 256 14.97 -9.98 8.03
N CYS A 257 14.12 -9.55 7.07
CA CYS A 257 14.52 -8.60 6.05
C CYS A 257 14.91 -7.24 6.64
N LEU A 258 14.20 -6.75 7.64
CA LEU A 258 14.59 -5.53 8.35
C LEU A 258 15.94 -5.70 9.05
N ALA A 259 16.16 -6.82 9.73
CA ALA A 259 17.44 -7.10 10.40
C ALA A 259 18.61 -7.15 9.40
N MET A 260 18.42 -7.67 8.19
CA MET A 260 19.44 -7.70 7.13
C MET A 260 19.94 -6.31 6.74
N ILE A 261 19.10 -5.28 6.84
CA ILE A 261 19.46 -3.88 6.55
C ILE A 261 19.78 -3.07 7.81
N GLY A 262 19.92 -3.73 8.98
CA GLY A 262 20.19 -3.08 10.25
C GLY A 262 19.03 -2.26 10.83
N ALA A 263 17.80 -2.52 10.38
CA ALA A 263 16.58 -1.87 10.83
C ALA A 263 15.71 -2.79 11.70
N ARG A 264 14.80 -2.20 12.45
CA ARG A 264 13.77 -2.92 13.20
C ARG A 264 12.51 -2.09 13.35
N LEU A 265 11.36 -2.74 13.40
CA LEU A 265 10.11 -2.12 13.81
C LEU A 265 10.00 -2.21 15.34
N ASN A 266 9.86 -1.05 15.98
CA ASN A 266 9.62 -0.99 17.41
C ASN A 266 8.12 -0.76 17.66
N PRO A 267 7.43 -1.63 18.41
CA PRO A 267 6.07 -1.35 18.79
C PRO A 267 6.01 -0.09 19.65
N VAL A 268 5.18 0.86 19.24
CA VAL A 268 4.91 2.07 20.01
C VAL A 268 3.64 1.81 20.84
N PRO A 269 3.72 1.81 22.16
CA PRO A 269 2.55 1.64 23.01
C PRO A 269 1.51 2.74 22.72
N LEU A 270 0.25 2.35 22.61
CA LEU A 270 -0.83 3.33 22.54
C LEU A 270 -0.84 4.16 23.83
N GLN A 271 -0.82 5.48 23.69
CA GLN A 271 -0.90 6.39 24.84
C GLN A 271 -2.26 6.36 25.53
N ARG A 272 -3.28 5.84 24.87
CA ARG A 272 -4.65 5.70 25.38
C ARG A 272 -5.14 4.25 25.18
N PRO A 273 -5.87 3.70 26.14
CA PRO A 273 -6.51 2.41 25.98
C PRO A 273 -7.38 2.39 24.71
N HIS A 274 -7.30 1.29 23.98
CA HIS A 274 -8.05 1.11 22.74
C HIS A 274 -9.07 0.00 22.92
N HIS A 275 -10.35 0.34 22.79
CA HIS A 275 -11.44 -0.63 22.90
C HIS A 275 -11.68 -1.43 21.62
N GLY A 276 -11.17 -0.97 20.48
CA GLY A 276 -11.31 -1.63 19.17
C GLY A 276 -12.65 -1.40 18.48
N LEU A 277 -13.45 -0.45 18.94
CA LEU A 277 -14.72 -0.09 18.31
C LEU A 277 -14.53 1.03 17.28
N THR A 278 -15.18 0.90 16.14
CA THR A 278 -15.55 2.00 15.26
C THR A 278 -17.05 2.23 15.45
N LEU A 279 -17.41 3.46 15.79
CA LEU A 279 -18.78 3.84 16.05
C LEU A 279 -19.31 4.77 14.96
N THR A 280 -20.62 4.78 14.79
CA THR A 280 -21.32 5.70 13.88
C THR A 280 -22.57 6.25 14.55
N ASP A 281 -22.98 7.45 14.13
CA ASP A 281 -24.32 7.94 14.41
C ASP A 281 -25.31 7.31 13.45
N SER A 282 -26.39 6.81 13.98
CA SER A 282 -27.55 6.34 13.23
C SER A 282 -28.81 6.93 13.83
N ASN A 283 -29.28 8.07 13.31
CA ASN A 283 -30.46 8.78 13.78
C ASN A 283 -30.41 9.15 15.28
N GLY A 284 -29.29 9.70 15.73
CA GLY A 284 -29.08 10.08 17.12
C GLY A 284 -28.71 8.94 18.06
N ARG A 285 -28.53 7.73 17.52
CA ARG A 285 -28.07 6.53 18.26
C ARG A 285 -26.60 6.27 17.98
N VAL A 286 -25.87 5.88 19.00
CA VAL A 286 -24.47 5.44 18.86
C VAL A 286 -24.45 3.95 18.56
N VAL A 287 -24.12 3.60 17.32
CA VAL A 287 -24.13 2.21 16.84
C VAL A 287 -22.71 1.72 16.56
N VAL A 288 -22.43 0.48 16.94
CA VAL A 288 -21.19 -0.20 16.61
C VAL A 288 -21.15 -0.45 15.11
N ARG A 289 -20.26 0.23 14.41
CA ARG A 289 -19.99 -0.01 13.00
C ARG A 289 -19.04 -1.19 12.82
N ARG A 290 -18.03 -1.31 13.72
CA ARG A 290 -17.05 -2.40 13.75
C ARG A 290 -16.55 -2.63 15.16
N ALA A 291 -16.39 -3.90 15.54
CA ALA A 291 -15.58 -4.33 16.68
C ALA A 291 -14.42 -5.15 16.10
N ALA A 292 -13.19 -4.63 16.22
CA ALA A 292 -12.00 -5.29 15.67
C ALA A 292 -11.82 -6.69 16.26
N SER A 293 -11.42 -7.68 15.44
CA SER A 293 -11.36 -9.10 15.84
C SER A 293 -10.50 -9.35 17.08
N ASP A 294 -9.36 -8.67 17.18
CA ASP A 294 -8.38 -8.83 18.27
C ASP A 294 -8.57 -7.75 19.37
N SER A 295 -9.80 -7.28 19.61
CA SER A 295 -10.05 -6.17 20.53
C SER A 295 -10.81 -6.57 21.80
N PRO A 296 -10.66 -5.79 22.89
CA PRO A 296 -11.45 -5.97 24.11
C PRO A 296 -12.97 -5.94 23.86
N ALA A 297 -13.43 -5.06 22.96
CA ALA A 297 -14.85 -4.97 22.61
C ALA A 297 -15.37 -6.28 22.00
N ARG A 298 -14.62 -6.86 21.05
CA ARG A 298 -15.00 -8.14 20.43
C ARG A 298 -14.99 -9.28 21.43
N THR A 299 -13.97 -9.34 22.29
CA THR A 299 -13.88 -10.34 23.36
C THR A 299 -15.03 -10.21 24.34
N SER A 300 -15.53 -8.99 24.57
CA SER A 300 -16.71 -8.74 25.43
C SER A 300 -18.05 -9.00 24.74
N GLY A 301 -18.05 -9.50 23.48
CA GLY A 301 -19.26 -9.88 22.75
C GLY A 301 -19.92 -8.76 21.94
N LEU A 302 -19.33 -7.56 21.87
CA LEU A 302 -19.86 -6.48 21.04
C LEU A 302 -19.70 -6.81 19.54
N VAL A 303 -20.76 -6.59 18.77
CA VAL A 303 -20.79 -6.88 17.33
C VAL A 303 -21.29 -5.67 16.52
N PRO A 304 -21.02 -5.60 15.22
CA PRO A 304 -21.61 -4.59 14.35
C PRO A 304 -23.13 -4.61 14.40
N GLY A 305 -23.73 -3.42 14.54
CA GLY A 305 -25.18 -3.24 14.69
C GLY A 305 -25.66 -3.04 16.13
N ASP A 306 -24.83 -3.35 17.14
CA ASP A 306 -25.19 -3.07 18.54
C ASP A 306 -25.33 -1.57 18.77
N GLU A 307 -26.35 -1.18 19.54
CA GLU A 307 -26.51 0.19 20.04
C GLU A 307 -25.86 0.33 21.42
N LEU A 308 -24.93 1.29 21.52
CA LEU A 308 -24.34 1.66 22.82
C LEU A 308 -25.22 2.70 23.50
N ILE A 309 -25.97 2.28 24.53
CA ILE A 309 -26.92 3.14 25.23
C ILE A 309 -26.23 4.01 26.25
N ALA A 310 -25.34 3.42 27.03
CA ALA A 310 -24.65 4.10 28.13
C ALA A 310 -23.28 3.48 28.42
N VAL A 311 -22.38 4.27 29.00
CA VAL A 311 -21.09 3.86 29.59
C VAL A 311 -21.00 4.46 30.98
N ASP A 312 -20.68 3.64 32.00
CA ASP A 312 -20.60 4.05 33.42
C ASP A 312 -21.86 4.79 33.89
N SER A 313 -23.04 4.26 33.58
CA SER A 313 -24.35 4.85 33.87
C SER A 313 -24.64 6.20 33.24
N ARG A 314 -23.80 6.66 32.30
CA ARG A 314 -24.01 7.88 31.52
C ARG A 314 -24.51 7.54 30.13
N ARG A 315 -25.69 8.04 29.79
CA ARG A 315 -26.26 7.84 28.45
C ARG A 315 -25.36 8.43 27.38
N LEU A 316 -25.12 7.65 26.33
CA LEU A 316 -24.40 8.14 25.15
C LEU A 316 -25.33 8.86 24.20
N HIS A 317 -24.84 9.95 23.63
CA HIS A 317 -25.48 10.70 22.56
C HIS A 317 -24.48 10.89 21.41
N SER A 318 -24.95 11.06 20.19
CA SER A 318 -24.15 11.18 18.98
C SER A 318 -23.02 12.22 19.04
N GLY A 319 -23.17 13.27 19.85
CA GLY A 319 -22.13 14.30 20.05
C GLY A 319 -21.03 13.93 21.06
N VAL A 320 -21.05 12.76 21.67
CA VAL A 320 -20.13 12.35 22.77
C VAL A 320 -19.09 11.31 22.31
N LEU A 321 -18.78 11.27 21.02
CA LEU A 321 -17.66 10.47 20.53
C LEU A 321 -16.38 11.31 20.50
N PRO A 322 -15.24 10.78 21.00
CA PRO A 322 -14.92 9.37 21.32
C PRO A 322 -15.32 8.98 22.74
N LEU A 323 -15.55 7.66 22.94
CA LEU A 323 -15.75 7.07 24.28
C LEU A 323 -14.59 7.46 25.21
N PRO A 324 -14.86 7.63 26.53
CA PRO A 324 -13.80 7.92 27.48
C PRO A 324 -12.71 6.84 27.41
N PRO A 325 -11.44 7.18 27.69
CA PRO A 325 -10.36 6.21 27.69
C PRO A 325 -10.66 5.10 28.71
N LEU A 326 -10.45 3.85 28.30
CA LEU A 326 -10.49 2.73 29.22
C LEU A 326 -9.42 2.90 30.31
N PRO A 327 -9.65 2.43 31.54
CA PRO A 327 -8.62 2.43 32.58
C PRO A 327 -7.39 1.65 32.09
N PRO A 328 -6.17 2.03 32.52
CA PRO A 328 -4.97 1.30 32.16
C PRO A 328 -5.08 -0.17 32.55
N ARG A 329 -4.69 -1.07 31.66
CA ARG A 329 -4.59 -2.49 31.99
C ARG A 329 -3.60 -2.67 33.15
N PRO A 330 -3.91 -3.52 34.13
CA PRO A 330 -2.91 -3.93 35.12
C PRO A 330 -1.70 -4.55 34.38
N PRO A 331 -0.47 -4.36 34.87
CA PRO A 331 0.71 -4.92 34.23
C PRO A 331 0.54 -6.44 34.08
N PHE A 332 0.86 -6.96 32.89
CA PHE A 332 0.84 -8.38 32.57
C PHE A 332 1.78 -9.10 33.56
N GLN A 333 1.24 -9.93 34.45
CA GLN A 333 2.03 -10.86 35.22
C GLN A 333 2.12 -12.16 34.42
N PRO A 334 3.34 -12.57 33.99
CA PRO A 334 3.51 -13.89 33.41
C PRO A 334 3.23 -14.94 34.48
N ALA A 335 2.48 -15.99 34.09
CA ALA A 335 2.21 -17.16 34.91
C ALA A 335 3.47 -18.02 35.07
#